data_20afd4a4b60979a40dea4320c2bdaa73
#
_entry.id   20afd4a4b60979a40dea4320c2bdaa73
#
_cell.length_a   1.000
_cell.length_b   1.000
_cell.length_c   1.000
_cell.angle_alpha   90.00
_cell.angle_beta   90.00
_cell.angle_gamma   90.00
#
_symmetry.space_group_name_H-M   'P 1'
#
loop_
_entity.id
_entity.type
_entity.pdbx_description
1 polymer ?
#
loop_
_entity_poly.entity_id
_entity_poly.type
_entity_poly.pdbx_seq_one_letter_code
_entity_poly.pdbx_strand_id
1 'polypeptide(L)'
;MKYLVRVFLVTVGLVVGVIVTEIGLRFYYPDGGIPAAHLEHTSDERHTSFTEHPECGYLPIVGLGEYGPHGCLKNDYDVDNPKAQRVLFVGDSVTHRARIVNALKELYGEDSFEYWNAGVESFNTMQEWVLYREHNHTIKPDHVVLTFHNNDFVATPMVVRERGQIKVYQPGLDINPWLFRKSYVYRWAWPKGEDKAMREQQVLEGLKGFKSALDAQGTRFTVVLHPVLKPLTEWNDVERESREKSLKYFEDLNLRVIDLLPVVEKAIRDGVNVTEAPGDYLHPSDELSHLFARELQRQGLLEVPNP
;
A
#
# COMPACT_ATOMS: atom_id res chain seq x y z
N MET A 1 39.51 -41.51 -0.55
CA MET A 1 39.66 -40.97 0.80
C MET A 1 40.21 -39.53 0.81
N LYS A 2 41.37 -39.23 0.22
CA LYS A 2 41.99 -37.88 0.23
C LYS A 2 41.06 -36.78 -0.40
N TYR A 3 40.31 -37.07 -1.44
CA TYR A 3 39.38 -36.12 -2.06
C TYR A 3 38.19 -35.78 -1.14
N LEU A 4 37.59 -36.77 -0.50
CA LEU A 4 36.50 -36.57 0.46
C LEU A 4 36.94 -35.72 1.66
N VAL A 5 38.14 -35.94 2.16
CA VAL A 5 38.70 -35.12 3.25
C VAL A 5 38.90 -33.65 2.81
N ARG A 6 39.35 -33.43 1.57
CA ARG A 6 39.50 -32.05 1.04
C ARG A 6 38.17 -31.35 0.89
N VAL A 7 37.14 -32.05 0.33
CA VAL A 7 35.79 -31.50 0.20
C VAL A 7 35.24 -31.18 1.56
N PHE A 8 35.37 -32.08 2.54
CA PHE A 8 34.92 -31.84 3.91
C PHE A 8 35.57 -30.62 4.53
N LEU A 9 36.93 -30.48 4.43
CA LEU A 9 37.65 -29.34 4.98
C LEU A 9 37.23 -28.02 4.32
N VAL A 10 37.03 -27.99 3.01
CA VAL A 10 36.52 -26.79 2.31
C VAL A 10 35.12 -26.44 2.78
N THR A 11 34.22 -27.44 2.90
CA THR A 11 32.83 -27.20 3.39
C THR A 11 32.82 -26.66 4.81
N VAL A 12 33.66 -27.25 5.71
CA VAL A 12 33.77 -26.74 7.09
C VAL A 12 34.32 -25.31 7.09
N GLY A 13 35.36 -25.03 6.27
CA GLY A 13 35.93 -23.67 6.16
C GLY A 13 34.89 -22.64 5.68
N LEU A 14 34.05 -23.00 4.70
CA LEU A 14 32.96 -22.14 4.22
C LEU A 14 31.91 -21.88 5.30
N VAL A 15 31.47 -22.92 6.02
CA VAL A 15 30.49 -22.79 7.10
C VAL A 15 31.05 -21.89 8.23
N VAL A 16 32.29 -22.11 8.63
CA VAL A 16 32.96 -21.28 9.65
C VAL A 16 33.06 -19.83 9.16
N GLY A 17 33.43 -19.62 7.89
CA GLY A 17 33.51 -18.30 7.29
C GLY A 17 32.17 -17.57 7.31
N VAL A 18 31.06 -18.25 6.95
CA VAL A 18 29.71 -17.68 7.02
C VAL A 18 29.34 -17.32 8.46
N ILE A 19 29.61 -18.19 9.43
CA ILE A 19 29.30 -17.93 10.86
C ILE A 19 30.08 -16.71 11.36
N VAL A 20 31.38 -16.64 11.07
CA VAL A 20 32.21 -15.50 11.49
C VAL A 20 31.73 -14.20 10.86
N THR A 21 31.37 -14.24 9.57
CA THR A 21 30.82 -13.08 8.85
C THR A 21 29.48 -12.66 9.45
N GLU A 22 28.59 -13.60 9.75
CA GLU A 22 27.29 -13.35 10.39
C GLU A 22 27.45 -12.64 11.74
N ILE A 23 28.37 -13.15 12.58
CA ILE A 23 28.68 -12.55 13.89
C ILE A 23 29.30 -11.15 13.70
N GLY A 24 30.25 -11.00 12.78
CA GLY A 24 30.89 -9.72 12.48
C GLY A 24 29.90 -8.67 12.00
N LEU A 25 28.98 -9.05 11.08
CA LEU A 25 27.94 -8.14 10.59
C LEU A 25 26.98 -7.71 11.70
N ARG A 26 26.57 -8.63 12.60
CA ARG A 26 25.72 -8.30 13.76
C ARG A 26 26.40 -7.37 14.75
N PHE A 27 27.71 -7.48 14.89
CA PHE A 27 28.49 -6.61 15.75
C PHE A 27 28.68 -5.22 15.13
N TYR A 28 28.98 -5.17 13.83
CA TYR A 28 29.25 -3.93 13.11
C TYR A 28 27.98 -3.12 12.79
N TYR A 29 26.85 -3.83 12.55
CA TYR A 29 25.54 -3.23 12.28
C TYR A 29 24.52 -3.61 13.37
N PRO A 30 24.71 -3.14 14.60
CA PRO A 30 23.88 -3.54 15.74
C PRO A 30 22.42 -3.19 15.57
N ASP A 31 22.11 -2.20 14.72
CA ASP A 31 20.74 -1.73 14.45
C ASP A 31 20.07 -2.45 13.26
N GLY A 32 20.71 -3.47 12.70
CA GLY A 32 20.21 -4.21 11.55
C GLY A 32 20.33 -3.49 10.21
N GLY A 33 20.80 -2.24 10.23
CA GLY A 33 21.00 -1.42 9.04
C GLY A 33 22.19 -1.86 8.22
N ILE A 34 22.03 -2.83 7.33
CA ILE A 34 23.07 -3.22 6.39
C ILE A 34 23.07 -2.22 5.22
N PRO A 35 24.24 -1.61 4.86
CA PRO A 35 24.31 -0.56 3.83
C PRO A 35 23.82 -1.02 2.45
N ALA A 36 23.66 -2.32 2.27
CA ALA A 36 23.25 -2.91 1.01
C ALA A 36 21.73 -2.95 0.80
N ALA A 37 20.93 -2.82 1.85
CA ALA A 37 19.47 -2.76 1.72
C ALA A 37 19.03 -1.29 1.59
N HIS A 38 18.12 -1.01 0.65
CA HIS A 38 17.44 0.28 0.65
C HIS A 38 16.51 0.30 1.86
N LEU A 39 16.90 1.01 2.91
CA LEU A 39 16.02 1.36 4.00
C LEU A 39 15.07 2.44 3.48
N GLU A 40 13.80 2.15 3.37
CA GLU A 40 12.82 3.23 3.40
C GLU A 40 12.84 3.84 4.81
N HIS A 41 12.83 5.16 4.85
CA HIS A 41 12.80 5.90 6.09
C HIS A 41 11.54 5.52 6.88
N THR A 42 11.72 4.72 7.92
CA THR A 42 10.71 4.65 8.96
C THR A 42 10.88 5.90 9.81
N SER A 43 9.90 6.79 9.83
CA SER A 43 9.85 7.83 10.87
C SER A 43 9.80 7.15 12.24
N ASP A 44 10.34 7.79 13.27
CA ASP A 44 10.29 7.25 14.65
C ASP A 44 8.86 6.92 15.10
N GLU A 45 7.86 7.62 14.58
CA GLU A 45 6.44 7.39 14.86
C GLU A 45 5.93 6.05 14.32
N ARG A 46 6.40 5.57 13.17
CA ARG A 46 6.03 4.25 12.65
C ARG A 46 6.47 3.11 13.56
N HIS A 47 7.56 3.26 14.30
CA HIS A 47 8.04 2.20 15.20
C HIS A 47 7.07 1.84 16.33
N THR A 48 6.23 2.79 16.72
CA THR A 48 5.27 2.61 17.83
C THR A 48 3.88 2.22 17.38
N SER A 49 3.49 2.55 16.15
CA SER A 49 2.13 2.38 15.63
C SER A 49 1.95 1.23 14.66
N PHE A 50 3.06 0.55 14.26
CA PHE A 50 3.03 -0.56 13.30
C PHE A 50 3.66 -1.82 13.88
N THR A 51 3.18 -2.98 13.39
CA THR A 51 3.72 -4.31 13.72
C THR A 51 4.16 -5.03 12.47
N GLU A 52 5.15 -5.94 12.63
CA GLU A 52 5.58 -6.82 11.53
C GLU A 52 4.45 -7.73 11.08
N HIS A 53 4.36 -7.93 9.76
CA HIS A 53 3.44 -8.88 9.17
C HIS A 53 4.16 -9.78 8.15
N PRO A 54 3.96 -11.13 8.20
CA PRO A 54 4.74 -12.06 7.38
C PRO A 54 4.45 -11.96 5.88
N GLU A 55 3.25 -11.56 5.49
CA GLU A 55 2.80 -11.52 4.10
C GLU A 55 2.97 -10.13 3.47
N CYS A 56 2.68 -9.07 4.23
CA CYS A 56 2.67 -7.70 3.71
C CYS A 56 3.72 -6.78 4.35
N GLY A 57 4.69 -7.35 5.08
CA GLY A 57 5.76 -6.60 5.72
C GLY A 57 5.34 -5.98 7.05
N TYR A 58 4.39 -5.06 7.07
CA TYR A 58 3.88 -4.44 8.28
C TYR A 58 2.41 -4.04 8.15
N LEU A 59 1.74 -3.96 9.31
CA LEU A 59 0.37 -3.45 9.43
C LEU A 59 0.29 -2.46 10.60
N PRO A 60 -0.69 -1.53 10.57
CA PRO A 60 -1.03 -0.73 11.74
C PRO A 60 -1.38 -1.60 12.93
N ILE A 61 -0.95 -1.20 14.13
CA ILE A 61 -1.44 -1.80 15.37
C ILE A 61 -2.83 -1.22 15.63
N VAL A 62 -3.85 -2.04 15.42
CA VAL A 62 -5.25 -1.62 15.60
C VAL A 62 -5.52 -1.17 17.03
N GLY A 63 -6.23 -0.07 17.18
CA GLY A 63 -6.50 0.57 18.48
C GLY A 63 -5.36 1.45 19.02
N LEU A 64 -4.22 1.53 18.32
CA LEU A 64 -3.08 2.34 18.73
C LEU A 64 -2.82 3.51 17.78
N GLY A 65 -2.30 4.62 18.30
CA GLY A 65 -1.97 5.81 17.51
C GLY A 65 -3.21 6.39 16.84
N GLU A 66 -3.16 6.60 15.54
CA GLU A 66 -4.25 7.15 14.73
C GLU A 66 -5.25 6.10 14.24
N TYR A 67 -4.92 4.81 14.33
CA TYR A 67 -5.78 3.72 13.86
C TYR A 67 -6.70 3.20 14.96
N GLY A 68 -7.99 3.09 14.63
CA GLY A 68 -9.02 2.51 15.49
C GLY A 68 -8.98 0.96 15.50
N PRO A 69 -9.94 0.32 16.20
CA PRO A 69 -9.97 -1.15 16.38
C PRO A 69 -10.16 -1.94 15.09
N HIS A 70 -10.64 -1.30 14.03
CA HIS A 70 -10.89 -1.92 12.73
C HIS A 70 -9.83 -1.61 11.67
N GLY A 71 -8.65 -1.05 12.07
CA GLY A 71 -7.58 -0.71 11.15
C GLY A 71 -7.85 0.53 10.26
N CYS A 72 -8.90 1.27 10.56
CA CYS A 72 -9.20 2.57 9.95
C CYS A 72 -8.69 3.72 10.82
N LEU A 73 -8.51 4.89 10.24
CA LEU A 73 -8.30 6.12 11.00
C LEU A 73 -9.46 6.29 11.99
N LYS A 74 -9.14 6.80 13.19
CA LYS A 74 -10.13 6.97 14.26
C LYS A 74 -11.28 7.87 13.80
N ASN A 75 -12.47 7.44 14.11
CA ASN A 75 -13.74 8.14 13.89
C ASN A 75 -14.72 7.77 15.01
N ASP A 76 -15.89 8.39 15.01
CA ASP A 76 -16.93 8.22 16.03
C ASP A 76 -18.07 7.28 15.57
N TYR A 77 -17.87 6.50 14.48
CA TYR A 77 -18.87 5.55 13.99
C TYR A 77 -18.91 4.30 14.87
N ASP A 78 -20.15 3.80 15.07
CA ASP A 78 -20.41 2.57 15.84
C ASP A 78 -20.68 1.40 14.87
N VAL A 79 -19.78 0.42 14.84
CA VAL A 79 -19.90 -0.75 13.97
C VAL A 79 -21.13 -1.60 14.30
N ASP A 80 -21.53 -1.64 15.58
CA ASP A 80 -22.68 -2.45 16.01
C ASP A 80 -24.02 -1.76 15.73
N ASN A 81 -24.03 -0.42 15.63
CA ASN A 81 -25.22 0.38 15.40
C ASN A 81 -25.04 1.39 14.26
N PRO A 82 -24.93 0.93 13.01
CA PRO A 82 -24.74 1.83 11.85
C PRO A 82 -25.93 2.77 11.69
N LYS A 83 -25.65 4.03 11.46
CA LYS A 83 -26.66 5.08 11.24
C LYS A 83 -26.92 5.35 9.76
N ALA A 84 -25.98 4.96 8.90
CA ALA A 84 -25.98 5.23 7.48
C ALA A 84 -25.25 4.11 6.71
N GLN A 85 -25.22 4.20 5.38
CA GLN A 85 -24.44 3.28 4.56
C GLN A 85 -22.94 3.43 4.87
N ARG A 86 -22.27 2.31 5.06
CA ARG A 86 -20.83 2.26 5.35
C ARG A 86 -20.01 2.26 4.08
N VAL A 87 -19.26 3.31 3.84
CA VAL A 87 -18.32 3.41 2.74
C VAL A 87 -16.92 3.31 3.30
N LEU A 88 -16.21 2.27 2.90
CA LEU A 88 -14.80 2.06 3.28
C LEU A 88 -13.89 2.56 2.16
N PHE A 89 -13.08 3.56 2.45
CA PHE A 89 -12.04 4.07 1.57
C PHE A 89 -10.72 3.39 1.91
N VAL A 90 -10.16 2.69 0.94
CA VAL A 90 -8.88 1.96 1.03
C VAL A 90 -7.88 2.60 0.10
N GLY A 91 -6.62 2.63 0.45
CA GLY A 91 -5.56 3.19 -0.36
C GLY A 91 -4.32 3.56 0.46
N ASP A 92 -3.40 4.24 -0.20
CA ASP A 92 -2.14 4.71 0.34
C ASP A 92 -2.24 6.09 1.04
N SER A 93 -1.19 6.90 0.91
CA SER A 93 -1.13 8.27 1.46
C SER A 93 -2.19 9.22 0.87
N VAL A 94 -2.65 9.00 -0.36
CA VAL A 94 -3.72 9.81 -0.97
C VAL A 94 -5.03 9.62 -0.19
N THR A 95 -5.34 8.39 0.17
CA THR A 95 -6.51 8.07 1.00
C THR A 95 -6.30 8.47 2.46
N HIS A 96 -5.10 8.20 3.02
CA HIS A 96 -4.76 8.55 4.40
C HIS A 96 -4.94 10.03 4.69
N ARG A 97 -4.50 10.92 3.80
CA ARG A 97 -4.66 12.39 3.95
C ARG A 97 -6.10 12.88 3.87
N ALA A 98 -7.03 12.00 3.53
CA ALA A 98 -8.47 12.20 3.57
C ALA A 98 -9.05 13.37 2.74
N ARG A 99 -8.28 14.06 1.88
CA ARG A 99 -8.76 15.25 1.15
C ARG A 99 -9.95 14.93 0.24
N ILE A 100 -9.86 13.84 -0.54
CA ILE A 100 -10.96 13.40 -1.41
C ILE A 100 -12.14 12.92 -0.59
N VAL A 101 -11.87 12.18 0.50
CA VAL A 101 -12.91 11.67 1.42
C VAL A 101 -13.65 12.83 2.09
N ASN A 102 -12.93 13.85 2.55
CA ASN A 102 -13.53 15.05 3.15
C ASN A 102 -14.36 15.84 2.13
N ALA A 103 -13.85 16.00 0.90
CA ALA A 103 -14.62 16.66 -0.17
C ALA A 103 -15.91 15.89 -0.53
N LEU A 104 -15.88 14.54 -0.50
CA LEU A 104 -17.09 13.73 -0.66
C LEU A 104 -18.06 13.91 0.52
N LYS A 105 -17.53 13.95 1.75
CA LYS A 105 -18.31 14.19 2.95
C LYS A 105 -19.01 15.56 2.94
N GLU A 106 -18.33 16.59 2.45
CA GLU A 106 -18.93 17.92 2.23
C GLU A 106 -20.04 17.91 1.19
N LEU A 107 -19.91 17.10 0.12
CA LEU A 107 -20.91 17.02 -0.95
C LEU A 107 -22.17 16.23 -0.57
N TYR A 108 -22.01 15.12 0.15
CA TYR A 108 -23.12 14.20 0.45
C TYR A 108 -23.65 14.31 1.88
N GLY A 109 -22.85 14.91 2.80
CA GLY A 109 -23.17 14.94 4.23
C GLY A 109 -22.94 13.60 4.92
N GLU A 110 -23.17 13.60 6.24
CA GLU A 110 -23.00 12.41 7.10
C GLU A 110 -24.33 11.66 7.38
N ASP A 111 -25.46 12.21 6.96
CA ASP A 111 -26.75 11.59 7.25
C ASP A 111 -26.99 10.31 6.46
N SER A 112 -26.41 10.22 5.25
CA SER A 112 -26.59 9.10 4.34
C SER A 112 -25.44 8.11 4.32
N PHE A 113 -24.25 8.54 4.74
CA PHE A 113 -23.02 7.73 4.64
C PHE A 113 -22.12 7.86 5.87
N GLU A 114 -21.58 6.74 6.31
CA GLU A 114 -20.43 6.66 7.19
C GLU A 114 -19.15 6.51 6.36
N TYR A 115 -18.17 7.40 6.56
CA TYR A 115 -16.94 7.47 5.77
C TYR A 115 -15.77 6.84 6.55
N TRP A 116 -15.57 5.54 6.37
CA TRP A 116 -14.49 4.80 7.00
C TRP A 116 -13.21 4.93 6.18
N ASN A 117 -12.16 5.51 6.74
CA ASN A 117 -10.89 5.73 6.05
C ASN A 117 -9.84 4.72 6.54
N ALA A 118 -9.46 3.78 5.67
CA ALA A 118 -8.42 2.77 5.88
C ALA A 118 -7.13 3.06 5.09
N GLY A 119 -6.89 4.31 4.74
CA GLY A 119 -5.65 4.72 4.09
C GLY A 119 -4.45 4.55 5.01
N VAL A 120 -3.34 4.06 4.45
CA VAL A 120 -2.07 3.90 5.15
C VAL A 120 -0.93 4.40 4.26
N GLU A 121 -0.14 5.34 4.76
CA GLU A 121 0.98 5.89 3.98
C GLU A 121 1.93 4.81 3.46
N SER A 122 2.31 4.92 2.19
CA SER A 122 3.24 4.02 1.50
C SER A 122 2.76 2.57 1.33
N PHE A 123 1.46 2.29 1.52
CA PHE A 123 0.91 0.97 1.21
C PHE A 123 0.79 0.78 -0.31
N ASN A 124 0.87 -0.47 -0.72
CA ASN A 124 0.50 -0.94 -2.04
C ASN A 124 -0.75 -1.82 -1.95
N THR A 125 -1.34 -2.16 -3.10
CA THR A 125 -2.59 -2.96 -3.18
C THR A 125 -2.53 -4.28 -2.38
N MET A 126 -1.37 -4.94 -2.29
CA MET A 126 -1.25 -6.18 -1.51
C MET A 126 -1.35 -5.92 0.00
N GLN A 127 -0.72 -4.85 0.49
CA GLN A 127 -0.81 -4.45 1.90
C GLN A 127 -2.21 -4.00 2.28
N GLU A 128 -2.87 -3.26 1.40
CA GLU A 128 -4.26 -2.82 1.54
C GLU A 128 -5.23 -4.00 1.61
N TRP A 129 -5.05 -5.00 0.72
CA TRP A 129 -5.81 -6.25 0.75
C TRP A 129 -5.64 -6.99 2.07
N VAL A 130 -4.40 -7.13 2.56
CA VAL A 130 -4.13 -7.83 3.82
C VAL A 130 -4.78 -7.07 5.00
N LEU A 131 -4.69 -5.74 5.03
CA LEU A 131 -5.33 -4.91 6.06
C LEU A 131 -6.86 -5.09 6.03
N TYR A 132 -7.47 -5.09 4.83
CA TYR A 132 -8.90 -5.36 4.68
C TYR A 132 -9.25 -6.74 5.21
N ARG A 133 -8.55 -7.77 4.76
CA ARG A 133 -8.81 -9.18 5.12
C ARG A 133 -8.70 -9.42 6.62
N GLU A 134 -7.77 -8.78 7.31
CA GLU A 134 -7.52 -9.03 8.73
C GLU A 134 -8.32 -8.12 9.66
N HIS A 135 -8.63 -6.91 9.25
CA HIS A 135 -9.24 -5.92 10.13
C HIS A 135 -10.47 -5.22 9.55
N ASN A 136 -10.36 -4.60 8.36
CA ASN A 136 -11.42 -3.70 7.91
C ASN A 136 -12.73 -4.42 7.54
N HIS A 137 -12.69 -5.71 7.15
CA HIS A 137 -13.88 -6.50 6.85
C HIS A 137 -14.88 -6.54 8.03
N THR A 138 -14.38 -6.37 9.26
CA THR A 138 -15.20 -6.37 10.48
C THR A 138 -16.17 -5.19 10.54
N ILE A 139 -15.92 -4.12 9.78
CA ILE A 139 -16.83 -2.99 9.60
C ILE A 139 -18.09 -3.42 8.86
N LYS A 140 -18.03 -4.49 8.05
CA LYS A 140 -19.09 -4.92 7.12
C LYS A 140 -19.52 -3.77 6.21
N PRO A 141 -18.62 -3.24 5.37
CA PRO A 141 -18.93 -2.11 4.51
C PRO A 141 -19.97 -2.49 3.45
N ASP A 142 -20.87 -1.55 3.12
CA ASP A 142 -21.78 -1.68 1.99
C ASP A 142 -21.08 -1.39 0.66
N HIS A 143 -20.02 -0.58 0.72
CA HIS A 143 -19.22 -0.20 -0.44
C HIS A 143 -17.75 -0.05 -0.05
N VAL A 144 -16.85 -0.67 -0.80
CA VAL A 144 -15.40 -0.47 -0.72
C VAL A 144 -14.95 0.33 -1.93
N VAL A 145 -14.23 1.41 -1.66
CA VAL A 145 -13.64 2.31 -2.67
C VAL A 145 -12.12 2.22 -2.53
N LEU A 146 -11.47 1.63 -3.51
CA LEU A 146 -10.01 1.53 -3.58
C LEU A 146 -9.46 2.69 -4.40
N THR A 147 -8.65 3.55 -3.78
CA THR A 147 -7.86 4.54 -4.51
C THR A 147 -6.58 3.88 -4.99
N PHE A 148 -6.49 3.63 -6.28
CA PHE A 148 -5.36 2.97 -6.92
C PHE A 148 -4.48 3.98 -7.64
N HIS A 149 -3.18 3.91 -7.43
CA HIS A 149 -2.20 4.77 -8.08
C HIS A 149 -1.02 3.94 -8.64
N ASN A 150 -0.15 4.55 -9.46
CA ASN A 150 1.00 3.85 -10.05
C ASN A 150 2.05 3.38 -9.02
N ASN A 151 2.10 3.97 -7.82
CA ASN A 151 2.95 3.51 -6.72
C ASN A 151 2.49 2.16 -6.13
N ASP A 152 1.28 1.70 -6.42
CA ASP A 152 0.81 0.34 -6.10
C ASP A 152 1.68 -0.76 -6.70
N PHE A 153 2.42 -0.44 -7.77
CA PHE A 153 3.42 -1.35 -8.35
C PHE A 153 4.76 -1.37 -7.62
N VAL A 154 4.87 -0.77 -6.45
CA VAL A 154 6.04 -0.95 -5.58
C VAL A 154 5.97 -2.31 -4.90
N ALA A 155 7.12 -2.99 -4.77
CA ALA A 155 7.16 -4.28 -4.11
C ALA A 155 6.75 -4.18 -2.63
N THR A 156 5.99 -5.15 -2.16
CA THR A 156 5.65 -5.27 -0.74
C THR A 156 6.92 -5.41 0.09
N PRO A 157 7.14 -4.55 1.10
CA PRO A 157 8.39 -4.52 1.83
C PRO A 157 8.58 -5.73 2.73
N MET A 158 9.84 -6.07 2.98
CA MET A 158 10.25 -7.00 4.02
C MET A 158 10.57 -6.23 5.29
N VAL A 159 10.09 -6.72 6.43
CA VAL A 159 10.30 -6.06 7.72
C VAL A 159 11.03 -6.97 8.68
N VAL A 160 11.95 -6.37 9.44
CA VAL A 160 12.69 -7.03 10.51
C VAL A 160 12.62 -6.17 11.76
N ARG A 161 12.24 -6.78 12.88
CA ARG A 161 12.32 -6.11 14.19
C ARG A 161 13.65 -6.43 14.84
N GLU A 162 14.43 -5.40 15.12
CA GLU A 162 15.70 -5.50 15.82
C GLU A 162 15.75 -4.49 16.96
N ARG A 163 16.09 -4.96 18.16
CA ARG A 163 16.17 -4.13 19.37
C ARG A 163 14.95 -3.26 19.63
N GLY A 164 13.77 -3.77 19.28
CA GLY A 164 12.50 -3.05 19.43
C GLY A 164 12.13 -2.10 18.28
N GLN A 165 13.06 -1.88 17.32
CA GLN A 165 12.79 -1.04 16.15
C GLN A 165 12.36 -1.88 14.94
N ILE A 166 11.40 -1.36 14.19
CA ILE A 166 11.01 -1.93 12.89
C ILE A 166 11.90 -1.33 11.81
N LYS A 167 12.54 -2.20 11.02
CA LYS A 167 13.34 -1.84 9.86
C LYS A 167 12.65 -2.36 8.61
N VAL A 168 12.35 -1.46 7.68
CA VAL A 168 11.65 -1.76 6.43
C VAL A 168 12.68 -1.85 5.29
N TYR A 169 12.60 -2.91 4.51
CA TYR A 169 13.48 -3.16 3.39
C TYR A 169 12.67 -3.41 2.12
N GLN A 170 13.04 -2.77 1.03
CA GLN A 170 12.49 -3.12 -0.27
C GLN A 170 13.10 -4.45 -0.73
N PRO A 171 12.30 -5.49 -1.00
CA PRO A 171 12.83 -6.77 -1.42
C PRO A 171 13.40 -6.71 -2.83
N GLY A 172 14.54 -7.38 -3.01
CA GLY A 172 14.99 -7.81 -4.32
C GLY A 172 14.30 -9.11 -4.75
N LEU A 173 14.72 -9.62 -5.92
CA LEU A 173 14.25 -10.88 -6.51
C LEU A 173 14.42 -12.07 -5.56
N ASP A 174 13.45 -13.00 -5.57
CA ASP A 174 13.51 -14.33 -4.93
C ASP A 174 14.03 -14.35 -3.49
N ILE A 175 13.53 -13.48 -2.65
CA ILE A 175 13.92 -13.44 -1.24
C ILE A 175 13.22 -14.56 -0.48
N ASN A 176 14.02 -15.39 0.21
CA ASN A 176 13.49 -16.28 1.23
C ASN A 176 13.18 -15.44 2.50
N PRO A 177 11.89 -15.27 2.89
CA PRO A 177 11.53 -14.37 3.99
C PRO A 177 12.13 -14.78 5.34
N TRP A 178 12.28 -16.08 5.58
CA TRP A 178 12.84 -16.58 6.82
C TRP A 178 14.34 -16.29 6.92
N LEU A 179 15.11 -16.56 5.84
CA LEU A 179 16.54 -16.25 5.80
C LEU A 179 16.78 -14.74 5.90
N PHE A 180 15.97 -13.95 5.20
CA PHE A 180 16.08 -12.49 5.25
C PHE A 180 15.91 -11.94 6.68
N ARG A 181 14.91 -12.48 7.43
CA ARG A 181 14.69 -12.08 8.82
C ARG A 181 15.76 -12.57 9.79
N LYS A 182 16.42 -13.69 9.51
CA LYS A 182 17.31 -14.36 10.46
C LYS A 182 18.78 -14.16 10.19
N SER A 183 19.22 -13.89 8.95
CA SER A 183 20.64 -13.84 8.56
C SER A 183 21.06 -12.49 8.01
N TYR A 184 22.05 -11.88 8.64
CA TYR A 184 22.70 -10.65 8.17
C TYR A 184 23.52 -10.90 6.90
N VAL A 185 24.20 -12.06 6.82
CA VAL A 185 24.93 -12.47 5.61
C VAL A 185 23.99 -12.57 4.43
N TYR A 186 22.81 -13.17 4.61
CA TYR A 186 21.82 -13.29 3.56
C TYR A 186 21.33 -11.92 3.09
N ARG A 187 20.96 -11.02 4.01
CA ARG A 187 20.57 -9.64 3.69
C ARG A 187 21.67 -8.85 2.96
N TRP A 188 22.93 -9.03 3.40
CA TRP A 188 24.06 -8.34 2.81
C TRP A 188 24.43 -8.87 1.43
N ALA A 189 24.41 -10.18 1.24
CA ALA A 189 24.81 -10.84 -0.01
C ALA A 189 23.71 -10.82 -1.08
N TRP A 190 22.45 -10.57 -0.70
CA TRP A 190 21.36 -10.69 -1.64
C TRP A 190 21.43 -9.61 -2.72
N PRO A 191 21.32 -10.00 -4.01
CA PRO A 191 21.34 -9.04 -5.11
C PRO A 191 20.17 -8.08 -5.02
N LYS A 192 20.48 -6.81 -5.17
CA LYS A 192 19.51 -5.73 -5.25
C LYS A 192 18.95 -5.70 -6.66
N GLY A 193 17.67 -5.75 -6.79
CA GLY A 193 16.98 -5.61 -8.05
C GLY A 193 15.48 -5.60 -7.80
N GLU A 194 14.78 -4.76 -8.55
CA GLU A 194 13.34 -4.77 -8.55
C GLU A 194 12.87 -5.90 -9.48
N ASP A 195 12.10 -6.85 -8.94
CA ASP A 195 11.38 -7.81 -9.77
C ASP A 195 10.06 -7.22 -10.23
N LYS A 196 10.05 -6.76 -11.48
CA LYS A 196 8.84 -6.22 -12.12
C LYS A 196 7.72 -7.24 -12.13
N ALA A 197 8.01 -8.52 -12.43
CA ALA A 197 7.00 -9.58 -12.47
C ALA A 197 6.40 -9.86 -11.09
N MET A 198 7.22 -9.86 -10.04
CA MET A 198 6.74 -10.01 -8.67
C MET A 198 5.82 -8.86 -8.25
N ARG A 199 6.18 -7.62 -8.55
CA ARG A 199 5.36 -6.45 -8.24
C ARG A 199 4.01 -6.50 -8.93
N GLU A 200 4.01 -6.83 -10.22
CA GLU A 200 2.79 -6.99 -11.01
C GLU A 200 1.90 -8.12 -10.47
N GLN A 201 2.51 -9.23 -10.06
CA GLN A 201 1.80 -10.34 -9.44
C GLN A 201 1.16 -9.93 -8.11
N GLN A 202 1.87 -9.19 -7.24
CA GLN A 202 1.35 -8.73 -5.96
C GLN A 202 0.14 -7.80 -6.13
N VAL A 203 0.19 -6.86 -7.08
CA VAL A 203 -0.98 -6.02 -7.41
C VAL A 203 -2.16 -6.88 -7.85
N LEU A 204 -1.92 -7.81 -8.77
CA LEU A 204 -2.99 -8.67 -9.29
C LEU A 204 -3.58 -9.58 -8.21
N GLU A 205 -2.78 -10.11 -7.31
CA GLU A 205 -3.22 -10.92 -6.17
C GLU A 205 -4.06 -10.09 -5.19
N GLY A 206 -3.64 -8.87 -4.86
CA GLY A 206 -4.40 -7.95 -4.02
C GLY A 206 -5.76 -7.62 -4.62
N LEU A 207 -5.81 -7.24 -5.91
CA LEU A 207 -7.07 -6.95 -6.61
C LEU A 207 -8.01 -8.16 -6.68
N LYS A 208 -7.48 -9.36 -6.96
CA LYS A 208 -8.25 -10.61 -6.95
C LYS A 208 -8.78 -10.93 -5.56
N GLY A 209 -7.97 -10.69 -4.54
CA GLY A 209 -8.36 -10.88 -3.14
C GLY A 209 -9.56 -10.00 -2.78
N PHE A 210 -9.47 -8.69 -3.04
CA PHE A 210 -10.59 -7.76 -2.85
C PHE A 210 -11.83 -8.22 -3.60
N LYS A 211 -11.71 -8.43 -4.92
CA LYS A 211 -12.86 -8.82 -5.74
C LYS A 211 -13.54 -10.08 -5.21
N SER A 212 -12.77 -11.13 -4.96
CA SER A 212 -13.33 -12.41 -4.49
C SER A 212 -14.05 -12.28 -3.16
N ALA A 213 -13.45 -11.55 -2.19
CA ALA A 213 -14.05 -11.39 -0.87
C ALA A 213 -15.31 -10.52 -0.92
N LEU A 214 -15.27 -9.42 -1.69
CA LEU A 214 -16.38 -8.47 -1.77
C LEU A 214 -17.55 -9.04 -2.58
N ASP A 215 -17.29 -9.75 -3.67
CA ASP A 215 -18.31 -10.48 -4.44
C ASP A 215 -19.03 -11.52 -3.54
N ALA A 216 -18.27 -12.28 -2.75
CA ALA A 216 -18.84 -13.28 -1.83
C ALA A 216 -19.70 -12.65 -0.72
N GLN A 217 -19.45 -11.41 -0.36
CA GLN A 217 -20.22 -10.65 0.64
C GLN A 217 -21.38 -9.85 0.04
N GLY A 218 -21.45 -9.72 -1.29
CA GLY A 218 -22.38 -8.83 -1.98
C GLY A 218 -22.07 -7.35 -1.76
N THR A 219 -20.84 -7.03 -1.36
CA THR A 219 -20.37 -5.67 -1.12
C THR A 219 -19.98 -5.00 -2.43
N ARG A 220 -20.42 -3.77 -2.66
CA ARG A 220 -20.00 -3.00 -3.85
C ARG A 220 -18.50 -2.74 -3.81
N PHE A 221 -17.85 -2.85 -4.96
CA PHE A 221 -16.42 -2.55 -5.11
C PHE A 221 -16.19 -1.59 -6.27
N THR A 222 -15.53 -0.48 -6.02
CA THR A 222 -15.15 0.50 -7.04
C THR A 222 -13.69 0.88 -6.89
N VAL A 223 -12.95 0.84 -7.98
CA VAL A 223 -11.59 1.35 -8.07
C VAL A 223 -11.63 2.79 -8.57
N VAL A 224 -11.02 3.70 -7.85
CA VAL A 224 -10.77 5.07 -8.28
C VAL A 224 -9.32 5.13 -8.77
N LEU A 225 -9.13 5.21 -10.09
CA LEU A 225 -7.80 5.31 -10.69
C LEU A 225 -7.30 6.74 -10.57
N HIS A 226 -6.41 6.95 -9.61
CA HIS A 226 -5.77 8.22 -9.33
C HIS A 226 -4.57 8.41 -10.28
N PRO A 227 -4.51 9.46 -11.10
CA PRO A 227 -3.42 9.68 -12.04
C PRO A 227 -2.23 10.37 -11.39
N VAL A 228 -1.08 10.37 -12.07
CA VAL A 228 0.01 11.29 -11.76
C VAL A 228 -0.43 12.73 -12.05
N LEU A 229 -0.22 13.65 -11.12
CA LEU A 229 -0.75 15.02 -11.13
C LEU A 229 0.13 15.97 -11.96
N LYS A 230 0.37 15.62 -13.20
CA LYS A 230 1.08 16.44 -14.20
C LYS A 230 0.53 16.17 -15.59
N PRO A 231 0.82 17.03 -16.59
CA PRO A 231 0.36 16.80 -17.95
C PRO A 231 0.77 15.43 -18.48
N LEU A 232 -0.14 14.75 -19.19
CA LEU A 232 0.14 13.42 -19.77
C LEU A 232 1.38 13.41 -20.70
N THR A 233 1.69 14.55 -21.32
CA THR A 233 2.89 14.75 -22.17
C THR A 233 4.19 14.67 -21.38
N GLU A 234 4.15 14.91 -20.07
CA GLU A 234 5.31 14.87 -19.16
C GLU A 234 5.47 13.53 -18.43
N TRP A 235 4.54 12.59 -18.66
CA TRP A 235 4.64 11.27 -18.06
C TRP A 235 5.81 10.50 -18.67
N ASN A 236 6.61 9.85 -17.83
CA ASN A 236 7.65 8.92 -18.26
C ASN A 236 7.06 7.55 -18.67
N ASP A 237 7.90 6.69 -19.23
CA ASP A 237 7.47 5.38 -19.74
C ASP A 237 6.92 4.47 -18.62
N VAL A 238 7.51 4.53 -17.42
CA VAL A 238 7.05 3.73 -16.26
C VAL A 238 5.65 4.14 -15.82
N GLU A 239 5.37 5.44 -15.76
CA GLU A 239 4.04 5.98 -15.40
C GLU A 239 2.97 5.57 -16.43
N ARG A 240 3.30 5.63 -17.72
CA ARG A 240 2.41 5.20 -18.80
C ARG A 240 2.14 3.70 -18.75
N GLU A 241 3.21 2.91 -18.65
CA GLU A 241 3.12 1.45 -18.62
C GLU A 241 2.34 0.96 -17.40
N SER A 242 2.56 1.55 -16.22
CA SER A 242 1.82 1.21 -14.99
C SER A 242 0.33 1.47 -15.17
N ARG A 243 -0.03 2.62 -15.75
CA ARG A 243 -1.43 2.93 -16.04
C ARG A 243 -2.07 1.95 -17.03
N GLU A 244 -1.41 1.65 -18.15
CA GLU A 244 -1.92 0.72 -19.15
C GLU A 244 -2.16 -0.66 -18.55
N LYS A 245 -1.24 -1.14 -17.71
CA LYS A 245 -1.39 -2.40 -16.98
C LYS A 245 -2.54 -2.37 -15.98
N SER A 246 -2.68 -1.27 -15.24
CA SER A 246 -3.78 -1.10 -14.29
C SER A 246 -5.13 -1.24 -15.00
N LEU A 247 -5.33 -0.50 -16.09
CA LEU A 247 -6.56 -0.55 -16.88
C LEU A 247 -6.83 -1.97 -17.40
N LYS A 248 -5.78 -2.67 -17.88
CA LYS A 248 -5.91 -4.06 -18.31
C LYS A 248 -6.33 -4.98 -17.17
N TYR A 249 -5.73 -4.87 -15.97
CA TYR A 249 -6.11 -5.69 -14.83
C TYR A 249 -7.54 -5.44 -14.38
N PHE A 250 -7.98 -4.18 -14.40
CA PHE A 250 -9.36 -3.84 -14.05
C PHE A 250 -10.35 -4.40 -15.06
N GLU A 251 -10.03 -4.36 -16.37
CA GLU A 251 -10.83 -4.97 -17.42
C GLU A 251 -10.89 -6.50 -17.27
N ASP A 252 -9.72 -7.16 -17.15
CA ASP A 252 -9.60 -8.61 -17.00
C ASP A 252 -10.36 -9.14 -15.76
N LEU A 253 -10.44 -8.34 -14.70
CA LEU A 253 -11.18 -8.65 -13.47
C LEU A 253 -12.62 -8.14 -13.47
N ASN A 254 -13.08 -7.49 -14.54
CA ASN A 254 -14.39 -6.86 -14.62
C ASN A 254 -14.71 -5.97 -13.39
N LEU A 255 -13.77 -5.07 -13.05
CA LEU A 255 -13.92 -4.13 -11.94
C LEU A 255 -14.62 -2.85 -12.43
N ARG A 256 -15.47 -2.27 -11.57
CA ARG A 256 -15.94 -0.90 -11.79
C ARG A 256 -14.80 0.07 -11.53
N VAL A 257 -14.47 0.89 -12.54
CA VAL A 257 -13.38 1.87 -12.46
C VAL A 257 -13.90 3.26 -12.74
N ILE A 258 -13.47 4.24 -11.93
CA ILE A 258 -13.63 5.65 -12.20
C ILE A 258 -12.24 6.25 -12.40
N ASP A 259 -11.96 6.69 -13.62
CA ASP A 259 -10.69 7.26 -14.02
C ASP A 259 -10.69 8.77 -13.84
N LEU A 260 -9.78 9.28 -13.00
CA LEU A 260 -9.67 10.71 -12.69
C LEU A 260 -8.71 11.49 -13.61
N LEU A 261 -8.02 10.84 -14.56
CA LEU A 261 -7.10 11.53 -15.47
C LEU A 261 -7.78 12.66 -16.27
N PRO A 262 -9.01 12.48 -16.82
CA PRO A 262 -9.66 13.58 -17.57
C PRO A 262 -9.91 14.83 -16.72
N VAL A 263 -10.13 14.65 -15.40
CA VAL A 263 -10.31 15.77 -14.46
C VAL A 263 -9.01 16.52 -14.28
N VAL A 264 -7.90 15.80 -14.09
CA VAL A 264 -6.56 16.41 -13.94
C VAL A 264 -6.17 17.19 -15.20
N GLU A 265 -6.34 16.58 -16.39
CA GLU A 265 -6.03 17.25 -17.64
C GLU A 265 -6.87 18.53 -17.86
N LYS A 266 -8.14 18.47 -17.49
CA LYS A 266 -9.01 19.66 -17.53
C LYS A 266 -8.54 20.72 -16.53
N ALA A 267 -8.28 20.34 -15.28
CA ALA A 267 -7.83 21.24 -14.23
C ALA A 267 -6.53 21.97 -14.61
N ILE A 268 -5.56 21.24 -15.17
CA ILE A 268 -4.31 21.82 -15.66
C ILE A 268 -4.56 22.82 -16.79
N ARG A 269 -5.40 22.48 -17.77
CA ARG A 269 -5.75 23.42 -18.87
C ARG A 269 -6.44 24.67 -18.37
N ASP A 270 -7.26 24.56 -17.33
CA ASP A 270 -7.98 25.66 -16.73
C ASP A 270 -7.10 26.47 -15.74
N GLY A 271 -5.84 26.11 -15.54
CA GLY A 271 -4.89 26.81 -14.66
C GLY A 271 -5.10 26.55 -13.17
N VAL A 272 -5.83 25.49 -12.83
CA VAL A 272 -6.05 25.07 -11.43
C VAL A 272 -4.75 24.49 -10.85
N ASN A 273 -4.43 24.84 -9.59
CA ASN A 273 -3.35 24.16 -8.88
C ASN A 273 -3.77 22.72 -8.58
N VAL A 274 -3.09 21.75 -9.16
CA VAL A 274 -3.46 20.33 -9.04
C VAL A 274 -2.76 19.61 -7.88
N THR A 275 -1.66 20.17 -7.34
CA THR A 275 -0.83 19.49 -6.35
C THR A 275 -0.84 20.19 -4.99
N GLU A 276 -0.66 19.42 -3.92
CA GLU A 276 -0.56 19.96 -2.56
C GLU A 276 0.67 20.87 -2.38
N ALA A 277 1.80 20.45 -2.98
CA ALA A 277 3.05 21.18 -2.92
C ALA A 277 3.79 21.13 -4.27
N PRO A 278 4.64 22.12 -4.57
CA PRO A 278 5.46 22.10 -5.77
C PRO A 278 6.33 20.83 -5.86
N GLY A 279 6.23 20.11 -6.99
CA GLY A 279 6.97 18.86 -7.21
C GLY A 279 6.35 17.61 -6.61
N ASP A 280 5.24 17.72 -5.90
CA ASP A 280 4.46 16.60 -5.42
C ASP A 280 3.43 16.20 -6.48
N TYR A 281 3.73 15.20 -7.28
CA TYR A 281 2.83 14.74 -8.34
C TYR A 281 1.87 13.62 -7.90
N LEU A 282 1.75 13.39 -6.61
CA LEU A 282 0.89 12.35 -6.04
C LEU A 282 -0.31 12.92 -5.27
N HIS A 283 -0.07 13.89 -4.38
CA HIS A 283 -1.09 14.36 -3.46
C HIS A 283 -1.86 15.57 -4.05
N PRO A 284 -3.19 15.46 -4.21
CA PRO A 284 -4.00 16.51 -4.80
C PRO A 284 -4.10 17.73 -3.86
N SER A 285 -4.18 18.92 -4.46
CA SER A 285 -4.59 20.12 -3.74
C SER A 285 -6.03 19.99 -3.23
N ASP A 286 -6.44 20.87 -2.33
CA ASP A 286 -7.84 20.92 -1.88
C ASP A 286 -8.78 21.20 -3.05
N GLU A 287 -8.40 22.15 -3.95
CA GLU A 287 -9.21 22.49 -5.12
C GLU A 287 -9.42 21.30 -6.05
N LEU A 288 -8.34 20.55 -6.36
CA LEU A 288 -8.44 19.34 -7.19
C LEU A 288 -9.25 18.25 -6.50
N SER A 289 -9.12 18.10 -5.18
CA SER A 289 -9.89 17.13 -4.41
C SER A 289 -11.40 17.37 -4.49
N HIS A 290 -11.83 18.63 -4.49
CA HIS A 290 -13.22 18.98 -4.73
C HIS A 290 -13.68 18.70 -6.17
N LEU A 291 -12.80 18.91 -7.17
CA LEU A 291 -13.11 18.54 -8.56
C LEU A 291 -13.24 17.01 -8.70
N PHE A 292 -12.36 16.24 -8.04
CA PHE A 292 -12.47 14.80 -7.98
C PHE A 292 -13.77 14.34 -7.34
N ALA A 293 -14.13 14.91 -6.19
CA ALA A 293 -15.39 14.56 -5.51
C ALA A 293 -16.61 14.82 -6.37
N ARG A 294 -16.67 15.93 -7.11
CA ARG A 294 -17.76 16.23 -8.06
C ARG A 294 -17.81 15.24 -9.22
N GLU A 295 -16.67 14.84 -9.76
CA GLU A 295 -16.62 13.83 -10.81
C GLU A 295 -17.04 12.46 -10.30
N LEU A 296 -16.59 12.06 -9.11
CA LEU A 296 -17.00 10.83 -8.45
C LEU A 296 -18.53 10.82 -8.20
N GLN A 297 -19.08 11.95 -7.79
CA GLN A 297 -20.53 12.13 -7.66
C GLN A 297 -21.24 12.00 -9.00
N ARG A 298 -20.77 12.69 -10.04
CA ARG A 298 -21.35 12.64 -11.39
C ARG A 298 -21.35 11.22 -11.97
N GLN A 299 -20.34 10.42 -11.63
CA GLN A 299 -20.25 9.00 -12.03
C GLN A 299 -20.98 8.05 -11.10
N GLY A 300 -21.73 8.57 -10.12
CA GLY A 300 -22.53 7.76 -9.20
C GLY A 300 -21.66 6.86 -8.30
N LEU A 301 -20.54 7.38 -7.77
CA LEU A 301 -19.74 6.62 -6.82
C LEU A 301 -20.58 6.22 -5.62
N LEU A 302 -21.25 7.19 -5.00
CA LEU A 302 -22.16 6.97 -3.88
C LEU A 302 -23.60 7.23 -4.36
N GLU A 303 -24.47 6.27 -4.15
CA GLU A 303 -25.89 6.39 -4.43
C GLU A 303 -26.63 6.66 -3.13
N VAL A 304 -27.21 7.84 -3.02
CA VAL A 304 -28.05 8.17 -1.86
C VAL A 304 -29.23 7.19 -1.85
N PRO A 305 -29.45 6.45 -0.76
CA PRO A 305 -30.61 5.58 -0.66
C PRO A 305 -31.89 6.38 -0.93
N ASN A 306 -32.77 5.84 -1.78
CA ASN A 306 -34.11 6.43 -1.89
C ASN A 306 -34.78 6.38 -0.52
N PRO A 307 -35.41 7.48 -0.06
CA PRO A 307 -36.07 7.55 1.24
C PRO A 307 -37.23 6.56 1.36
#